data_5004c3740a0d677b83f813547f8c169b
#
_entry.id   5004c3740a0d677b83f813547f8c169b
#
_cell.length_a   1.000
_cell.length_b   1.000
_cell.length_c   1.000
_cell.angle_alpha   90.00
_cell.angle_beta   90.00
_cell.angle_gamma   90.00
#
_symmetry.space_group_name_H-M   'P 1'
#
loop_
_entity.id
_entity.type
_entity.pdbx_description
1 polymer ?
#
loop_
_entity_poly.entity_id
_entity_poly.type
_entity_poly.pdbx_seq_one_letter_code
_entity_poly.pdbx_strand_id
1 'polypeptide(L)'
;VMPHGGPEAYDSVGFDWLAQYFANEGYVVLQPNFRGSGGFGESFAAAGHGEWGRKMQSDIADGAWALTKMGWADGYRICIIGRSYGGYAALAGGAMTPDQYKCVVAIAGVADLAEMLVQSRRDRGPRSSSFRYWTKLIGDVDKDRPAIEAISPANLAANYKAPVLLIHGTDD
;
A
#
# COMPACT_ATOMS: atom_id res chain seq x y z
N VAL A 1 -9.63 -6.34 1.47
CA VAL A 1 -8.57 -5.75 2.27
C VAL A 1 -8.43 -4.29 1.90
N MET A 2 -8.40 -3.40 2.88
CA MET A 2 -8.39 -1.96 2.68
C MET A 2 -7.23 -1.32 3.47
N PRO A 3 -5.98 -1.38 2.97
CA PRO A 3 -4.86 -0.70 3.62
C PRO A 3 -5.02 0.83 3.54
N HIS A 4 -4.78 1.51 4.67
CA HIS A 4 -4.86 2.97 4.76
C HIS A 4 -3.72 3.68 4.03
N GLY A 5 -3.88 4.99 3.82
CA GLY A 5 -2.84 5.87 3.28
C GLY A 5 -1.80 6.29 4.33
N GLY A 6 -0.94 7.21 3.95
CA GLY A 6 0.11 7.74 4.82
C GLY A 6 1.53 7.47 4.31
N PRO A 7 2.25 6.45 4.77
CA PRO A 7 1.83 5.25 5.53
C PRO A 7 1.67 5.43 7.04
N GLU A 8 2.16 6.52 7.62
CA GLU A 8 2.14 6.77 9.08
C GLU A 8 0.75 7.23 9.59
N ALA A 9 -0.33 7.08 8.78
CA ALA A 9 -1.70 7.14 9.27
C ALA A 9 -2.08 5.83 9.99
N TYR A 10 -3.33 5.70 10.43
CA TYR A 10 -3.86 4.47 11.02
C TYR A 10 -5.39 4.45 10.90
N ASP A 11 -5.95 3.25 10.87
CA ASP A 11 -7.38 3.03 11.01
C ASP A 11 -7.74 2.83 12.48
N SER A 12 -8.81 3.47 12.92
CA SER A 12 -9.35 3.35 14.27
C SER A 12 -10.78 2.80 14.23
N VAL A 13 -11.24 2.30 15.36
CA VAL A 13 -12.64 1.89 15.49
C VAL A 13 -13.55 3.10 15.33
N GLY A 14 -14.34 3.10 14.25
CA GLY A 14 -15.22 4.20 13.91
C GLY A 14 -16.02 3.93 12.65
N PHE A 15 -16.80 4.90 12.21
CA PHE A 15 -17.54 4.80 10.97
C PHE A 15 -16.65 5.16 9.77
N ASP A 16 -16.35 4.18 8.95
CA ASP A 16 -15.77 4.35 7.61
C ASP A 16 -16.85 4.01 6.57
N TRP A 17 -17.26 4.99 5.79
CA TRP A 17 -18.37 4.83 4.85
C TRP A 17 -18.08 3.77 3.76
N LEU A 18 -16.83 3.65 3.30
CA LEU A 18 -16.46 2.70 2.25
C LEU A 18 -16.38 1.28 2.81
N ALA A 19 -15.82 1.12 4.01
CA ALA A 19 -15.81 -0.15 4.71
C ALA A 19 -17.24 -0.62 5.01
N GLN A 20 -18.11 0.29 5.46
CA GLN A 20 -19.52 -0.02 5.72
C GLN A 20 -20.30 -0.34 4.43
N TYR A 21 -20.00 0.35 3.32
CA TYR A 21 -20.58 0.02 2.04
C TYR A 21 -20.26 -1.43 1.64
N PHE A 22 -19.00 -1.83 1.67
CA PHE A 22 -18.62 -3.20 1.34
C PHE A 22 -19.18 -4.22 2.34
N ALA A 23 -19.21 -3.90 3.63
CA ALA A 23 -19.82 -4.78 4.63
C ALA A 23 -21.32 -4.99 4.36
N ASN A 24 -22.04 -3.96 3.96
CA ASN A 24 -23.46 -4.04 3.57
C ASN A 24 -23.67 -4.90 2.30
N GLU A 25 -22.70 -4.92 1.38
CA GLU A 25 -22.69 -5.77 0.20
C GLU A 25 -22.27 -7.24 0.52
N GLY A 26 -22.09 -7.57 1.80
CA GLY A 26 -21.77 -8.93 2.26
C GLY A 26 -20.27 -9.26 2.27
N TYR A 27 -19.39 -8.30 2.15
CA TYR A 27 -17.95 -8.51 2.26
C TYR A 27 -17.48 -8.47 3.72
N VAL A 28 -16.52 -9.32 4.04
CA VAL A 28 -15.67 -9.12 5.22
C VAL A 28 -14.63 -8.06 4.87
N VAL A 29 -14.57 -7.00 5.66
CA VAL A 29 -13.63 -5.90 5.42
C VAL A 29 -12.53 -5.93 6.46
N LEU A 30 -11.28 -5.97 6.01
CA LEU A 30 -10.08 -5.85 6.83
C LEU A 30 -9.41 -4.51 6.54
N GLN A 31 -9.29 -3.68 7.58
CA GLN A 31 -8.51 -2.44 7.60
C GLN A 31 -7.27 -2.67 8.49
N PRO A 32 -6.13 -3.14 7.91
CA PRO A 32 -4.97 -3.52 8.70
C PRO A 32 -4.13 -2.31 9.08
N ASN A 33 -3.73 -2.22 10.35
CA ASN A 33 -2.64 -1.36 10.79
C ASN A 33 -1.33 -2.16 10.72
N PHE A 34 -0.68 -2.10 9.57
CA PHE A 34 0.60 -2.75 9.27
C PHE A 34 1.75 -1.96 9.93
N ARG A 35 2.94 -2.59 10.11
CA ARG A 35 4.12 -1.86 10.59
C ARG A 35 4.35 -0.59 9.77
N GLY A 36 4.73 0.50 10.41
CA GLY A 36 4.80 1.82 9.79
C GLY A 36 3.56 2.67 10.05
N SER A 37 2.45 2.09 10.53
CA SER A 37 1.26 2.85 10.95
C SER A 37 1.55 3.68 12.19
N GLY A 38 0.96 4.88 12.26
CA GLY A 38 0.95 5.71 13.45
C GLY A 38 0.06 5.18 14.57
N GLY A 39 0.02 5.87 15.70
CA GLY A 39 -0.91 5.54 16.80
C GLY A 39 -0.48 4.38 17.70
N PHE A 40 0.55 3.60 17.33
CA PHE A 40 1.04 2.43 18.06
C PHE A 40 2.45 2.63 18.64
N GLY A 41 2.91 3.88 18.73
CA GLY A 41 4.22 4.25 19.24
C GLY A 41 5.28 4.38 18.14
N GLU A 42 6.37 5.11 18.49
CA GLU A 42 7.43 5.44 17.53
C GLU A 42 8.16 4.21 16.96
N SER A 43 8.35 3.17 17.78
CA SER A 43 9.00 1.93 17.36
C SER A 43 8.20 1.19 16.28
N PHE A 44 6.87 1.19 16.39
CA PHE A 44 6.00 0.56 15.40
C PHE A 44 5.99 1.36 14.08
N ALA A 45 5.92 2.69 14.16
CA ALA A 45 6.04 3.56 13.00
C ALA A 45 7.41 3.39 12.32
N ALA A 46 8.49 3.42 13.08
CA ALA A 46 9.86 3.25 12.56
C ALA A 46 10.11 1.87 11.95
N ALA A 47 9.39 0.83 12.36
CA ALA A 47 9.49 -0.51 11.78
C ALA A 47 9.04 -0.59 10.31
N GLY A 48 8.36 0.45 9.80
CA GLY A 48 8.00 0.58 8.39
C GLY A 48 9.05 1.27 7.51
N HIS A 49 10.09 1.87 8.09
CA HIS A 49 11.10 2.59 7.31
C HIS A 49 11.89 1.63 6.41
N GLY A 50 11.93 1.92 5.10
CA GLY A 50 12.58 1.07 4.10
C GLY A 50 11.85 -0.26 3.82
N GLU A 51 10.62 -0.44 4.32
CA GLU A 51 9.89 -1.69 4.22
C GLU A 51 8.70 -1.66 3.23
N TRP A 52 8.62 -0.61 2.40
CA TRP A 52 7.64 -0.55 1.31
C TRP A 52 7.82 -1.74 0.35
N GLY A 53 6.73 -2.40 -0.02
CA GLY A 53 6.76 -3.59 -0.86
C GLY A 53 7.45 -4.82 -0.22
N ARG A 54 7.81 -4.73 1.06
CA ARG A 54 8.51 -5.78 1.82
C ARG A 54 7.67 -6.19 3.02
N LYS A 55 8.16 -5.99 4.24
CA LYS A 55 7.45 -6.42 5.47
C LYS A 55 6.11 -5.70 5.68
N MET A 56 5.98 -4.44 5.26
CA MET A 56 4.69 -3.75 5.30
C MET A 56 3.67 -4.46 4.39
N GLN A 57 4.11 -4.94 3.22
CA GLN A 57 3.25 -5.69 2.29
C GLN A 57 2.91 -7.08 2.84
N SER A 58 3.86 -7.77 3.47
CA SER A 58 3.58 -9.06 4.09
C SER A 58 2.62 -8.95 5.27
N ASP A 59 2.71 -7.91 6.10
CA ASP A 59 1.75 -7.67 7.19
C ASP A 59 0.30 -7.57 6.68
N ILE A 60 0.11 -6.88 5.55
CA ILE A 60 -1.22 -6.76 4.90
C ILE A 60 -1.71 -8.12 4.40
N ALA A 61 -0.83 -8.87 3.73
CA ALA A 61 -1.13 -10.19 3.21
C ALA A 61 -1.43 -11.22 4.32
N ASP A 62 -0.65 -11.17 5.39
CA ASP A 62 -0.80 -12.05 6.57
C ASP A 62 -2.11 -11.78 7.30
N GLY A 63 -2.56 -10.53 7.37
CA GLY A 63 -3.87 -10.18 7.92
C GLY A 63 -5.02 -10.82 7.13
N ALA A 64 -4.98 -10.78 5.81
CA ALA A 64 -5.96 -11.44 4.95
C ALA A 64 -5.92 -12.96 5.10
N TRP A 65 -4.72 -13.53 5.17
CA TRP A 65 -4.52 -14.96 5.38
C TRP A 65 -5.06 -15.41 6.76
N ALA A 66 -4.84 -14.62 7.82
CA ALA A 66 -5.35 -14.92 9.15
C ALA A 66 -6.88 -15.01 9.17
N LEU A 67 -7.61 -14.08 8.53
CA LEU A 67 -9.07 -14.14 8.42
C LEU A 67 -9.54 -15.38 7.65
N THR A 68 -8.82 -15.79 6.63
CA THR A 68 -9.11 -17.02 5.88
C THR A 68 -8.92 -18.25 6.77
N LYS A 69 -7.85 -18.30 7.54
CA LYS A 69 -7.58 -19.41 8.49
C LYS A 69 -8.61 -19.51 9.60
N MET A 70 -9.14 -18.37 10.05
CA MET A 70 -10.22 -18.31 11.05
C MET A 70 -11.58 -18.71 10.47
N GLY A 71 -11.69 -18.92 9.15
CA GLY A 71 -12.94 -19.22 8.47
C GLY A 71 -13.89 -18.02 8.32
N TRP A 72 -13.37 -16.79 8.52
CA TRP A 72 -14.17 -15.56 8.40
C TRP A 72 -14.23 -15.04 6.97
N ALA A 73 -13.24 -15.38 6.15
CA ALA A 73 -13.17 -14.97 4.76
C ALA A 73 -12.84 -16.15 3.84
N ASP A 74 -13.31 -16.07 2.60
CA ASP A 74 -12.95 -17.00 1.54
C ASP A 74 -11.65 -16.58 0.87
N GLY A 75 -10.58 -17.35 1.06
CA GLY A 75 -9.26 -17.07 0.49
C GLY A 75 -9.21 -17.04 -1.05
N TYR A 76 -10.23 -17.57 -1.72
CA TYR A 76 -10.34 -17.53 -3.17
C TYR A 76 -11.08 -16.29 -3.70
N ARG A 77 -11.61 -15.44 -2.83
CA ARG A 77 -12.42 -14.27 -3.19
C ARG A 77 -11.99 -13.01 -2.44
N ILE A 78 -10.68 -12.72 -2.45
CA ILE A 78 -10.11 -11.56 -1.77
C ILE A 78 -9.80 -10.47 -2.81
N CYS A 79 -10.28 -9.25 -2.57
CA CYS A 79 -9.89 -8.05 -3.28
C CYS A 79 -9.08 -7.12 -2.38
N ILE A 80 -8.23 -6.29 -2.98
CA ILE A 80 -7.50 -5.24 -2.28
C ILE A 80 -7.82 -3.88 -2.90
N ILE A 81 -8.18 -2.92 -2.04
CA ILE A 81 -8.50 -1.55 -2.43
C ILE A 81 -7.82 -0.57 -1.49
N GLY A 82 -7.16 0.45 -2.02
CA GLY A 82 -6.52 1.44 -1.17
C GLY A 82 -6.34 2.78 -1.86
N ARG A 83 -6.06 3.80 -1.05
CA ARG A 83 -5.84 5.18 -1.49
C ARG A 83 -4.44 5.66 -1.07
N SER A 84 -3.78 6.45 -1.95
CA SER A 84 -2.45 7.00 -1.70
C SER A 84 -1.43 5.89 -1.42
N TYR A 85 -0.75 5.86 -0.26
CA TYR A 85 0.07 4.71 0.12
C TYR A 85 -0.73 3.39 0.06
N GLY A 86 -1.98 3.37 0.55
CA GLY A 86 -2.86 2.19 0.42
C GLY A 86 -3.09 1.78 -1.03
N GLY A 87 -3.14 2.74 -1.97
CA GLY A 87 -3.20 2.48 -3.40
C GLY A 87 -1.91 1.85 -3.94
N TYR A 88 -0.74 2.32 -3.49
CA TYR A 88 0.53 1.63 -3.73
C TYR A 88 0.50 0.20 -3.19
N ALA A 89 0.08 0.01 -1.94
CA ALA A 89 0.00 -1.31 -1.32
C ALA A 89 -0.97 -2.26 -2.05
N ALA A 90 -2.08 -1.72 -2.57
CA ALA A 90 -3.00 -2.49 -3.41
C ALA A 90 -2.34 -2.94 -4.72
N LEU A 91 -1.66 -2.03 -5.42
CA LEU A 91 -0.90 -2.35 -6.62
C LEU A 91 0.23 -3.36 -6.33
N ALA A 92 1.04 -3.09 -5.31
CA ALA A 92 2.12 -3.98 -4.91
C ALA A 92 1.60 -5.39 -4.56
N GLY A 93 0.49 -5.48 -3.82
CA GLY A 93 -0.17 -6.76 -3.52
C GLY A 93 -0.57 -7.53 -4.77
N GLY A 94 -1.22 -6.86 -5.73
CA GLY A 94 -1.62 -7.48 -6.99
C GLY A 94 -0.46 -7.97 -7.85
N ALA A 95 0.69 -7.27 -7.81
CA ALA A 95 1.86 -7.61 -8.61
C ALA A 95 2.80 -8.62 -7.94
N MET A 96 2.98 -8.53 -6.61
CA MET A 96 3.94 -9.33 -5.85
C MET A 96 3.32 -10.64 -5.31
N THR A 97 2.01 -10.64 -5.05
CA THR A 97 1.25 -11.83 -4.63
C THR A 97 0.04 -12.06 -5.54
N PRO A 98 0.27 -12.27 -6.86
CA PRO A 98 -0.80 -12.23 -7.88
C PRO A 98 -1.86 -13.32 -7.72
N ASP A 99 -1.59 -14.38 -6.98
CA ASP A 99 -2.56 -15.45 -6.72
C ASP A 99 -3.49 -15.16 -5.54
N GLN A 100 -3.10 -14.22 -4.67
CA GLN A 100 -3.86 -13.90 -3.46
C GLN A 100 -5.09 -13.05 -3.74
N TYR A 101 -4.98 -12.08 -4.65
CA TYR A 101 -6.04 -11.12 -4.90
C TYR A 101 -6.75 -11.39 -6.22
N LYS A 102 -8.08 -11.28 -6.21
CA LYS A 102 -8.96 -11.48 -7.38
C LYS A 102 -9.41 -10.16 -8.02
N CYS A 103 -9.21 -9.04 -7.35
CA CYS A 103 -9.32 -7.69 -7.91
C CYS A 103 -8.43 -6.72 -7.12
N VAL A 104 -7.95 -5.71 -7.82
CA VAL A 104 -7.07 -4.66 -7.29
C VAL A 104 -7.68 -3.31 -7.64
N VAL A 105 -7.84 -2.45 -6.64
CA VAL A 105 -8.31 -1.07 -6.86
C VAL A 105 -7.33 -0.09 -6.22
N ALA A 106 -6.76 0.79 -7.02
CA ALA A 106 -5.86 1.83 -6.56
C ALA A 106 -6.43 3.22 -6.83
N ILE A 107 -6.62 3.99 -5.77
CA ILE A 107 -7.12 5.36 -5.81
C ILE A 107 -5.96 6.29 -5.50
N ALA A 108 -5.53 7.12 -6.46
CA ALA A 108 -4.37 8.01 -6.33
C ALA A 108 -3.14 7.27 -5.75
N GLY A 109 -2.90 6.05 -6.25
CA GLY A 109 -1.82 5.18 -5.78
C GLY A 109 -0.51 5.48 -6.49
N VAL A 110 0.60 5.44 -5.75
CA VAL A 110 1.93 5.59 -6.34
C VAL A 110 2.33 4.29 -7.05
N ALA A 111 2.56 4.35 -8.36
CA ALA A 111 2.95 3.18 -9.15
C ALA A 111 4.46 3.10 -9.38
N ASP A 112 5.17 4.24 -9.47
CA ASP A 112 6.62 4.33 -9.66
C ASP A 112 7.25 5.13 -8.52
N LEU A 113 7.91 4.42 -7.61
CA LEU A 113 8.54 5.03 -6.43
C LEU A 113 9.80 5.80 -6.77
N ALA A 114 10.55 5.35 -7.77
CA ALA A 114 11.78 6.01 -8.18
C ALA A 114 11.47 7.37 -8.82
N GLU A 115 10.47 7.42 -9.71
CA GLU A 115 10.04 8.68 -10.34
C GLU A 115 9.41 9.62 -9.30
N MET A 116 8.58 9.12 -8.37
CA MET A 116 8.04 9.93 -7.28
C MET A 116 9.15 10.61 -6.46
N LEU A 117 10.23 9.90 -6.12
CA LEU A 117 11.38 10.46 -5.40
C LEU A 117 12.12 11.50 -6.22
N VAL A 118 12.36 11.22 -7.50
CA VAL A 118 13.00 12.17 -8.43
C VAL A 118 12.18 13.45 -8.57
N GLN A 119 10.87 13.31 -8.75
CA GLN A 119 9.96 14.45 -8.86
C GLN A 119 9.88 15.24 -7.55
N SER A 120 9.74 14.56 -6.40
CA SER A 120 9.76 15.21 -5.09
C SER A 120 11.02 16.03 -4.87
N ARG A 121 12.19 15.52 -5.30
CA ARG A 121 13.47 16.24 -5.24
C ARG A 121 13.50 17.45 -6.16
N ARG A 122 12.97 17.33 -7.38
CA ARG A 122 12.89 18.41 -8.36
C ARG A 122 12.02 19.56 -7.87
N ASP A 123 10.81 19.23 -7.39
CA ASP A 123 9.78 20.22 -7.07
C ASP A 123 9.97 20.88 -5.71
N ARG A 124 10.48 20.12 -4.74
CA ARG A 124 10.64 20.56 -3.35
C ARG A 124 12.08 20.84 -2.95
N GLY A 125 13.03 20.37 -3.73
CA GLY A 125 14.47 20.46 -3.46
C GLY A 125 15.01 19.31 -2.59
N PRO A 126 16.33 19.01 -2.74
CA PRO A 126 16.96 17.84 -2.08
C PRO A 126 17.07 17.98 -0.55
N ARG A 127 16.94 19.21 -0.02
CA ARG A 127 16.99 19.49 1.42
C ARG A 127 15.62 19.70 2.06
N SER A 128 14.53 19.57 1.30
CA SER A 128 13.18 19.73 1.84
C SER A 128 12.83 18.64 2.86
N SER A 129 11.96 18.97 3.81
CA SER A 129 11.45 17.99 4.77
C SER A 129 10.69 16.86 4.07
N SER A 130 9.95 17.18 3.01
CA SER A 130 9.19 16.22 2.22
C SER A 130 10.10 15.21 1.53
N PHE A 131 11.15 15.65 0.81
CA PHE A 131 12.07 14.74 0.15
C PHE A 131 12.82 13.85 1.15
N ARG A 132 13.30 14.42 2.28
CA ARG A 132 13.93 13.63 3.34
C ARG A 132 12.97 12.60 3.98
N TYR A 133 11.71 12.96 4.14
CA TYR A 133 10.68 12.05 4.65
C TYR A 133 10.51 10.85 3.71
N TRP A 134 10.30 11.07 2.43
CA TRP A 134 10.14 9.99 1.47
C TRP A 134 11.41 9.13 1.32
N THR A 135 12.60 9.75 1.32
CA THR A 135 13.86 9.00 1.30
C THR A 135 14.02 8.11 2.52
N LYS A 136 13.60 8.58 3.70
CA LYS A 136 13.63 7.79 4.94
C LYS A 136 12.68 6.56 4.85
N LEU A 137 11.52 6.74 4.26
CA LEU A 137 10.50 5.69 4.18
C LEU A 137 10.77 4.65 3.08
N ILE A 138 11.33 5.08 1.96
CA ILE A 138 11.46 4.26 0.75
C ILE A 138 12.91 3.84 0.50
N GLY A 139 13.85 4.77 0.62
CA GLY A 139 15.27 4.59 0.30
C GLY A 139 15.85 5.78 -0.47
N ASP A 140 17.15 5.77 -0.66
CA ASP A 140 17.87 6.80 -1.42
C ASP A 140 17.88 6.46 -2.90
N VAL A 141 17.18 7.25 -3.72
CA VAL A 141 17.04 6.98 -5.17
C VAL A 141 18.38 6.98 -5.94
N ASP A 142 19.40 7.64 -5.43
CA ASP A 142 20.71 7.65 -6.09
C ASP A 142 21.55 6.39 -5.77
N LYS A 143 21.32 5.78 -4.59
CA LYS A 143 22.05 4.59 -4.12
C LYS A 143 21.25 3.30 -4.32
N ASP A 144 19.95 3.36 -4.05
CA ASP A 144 19.09 2.19 -3.92
C ASP A 144 18.13 2.03 -5.11
N ARG A 145 18.33 2.78 -6.21
CA ARG A 145 17.42 2.80 -7.38
C ARG A 145 16.99 1.41 -7.84
N PRO A 146 17.87 0.41 -8.07
CA PRO A 146 17.41 -0.91 -8.51
C PRO A 146 16.48 -1.60 -7.51
N ALA A 147 16.74 -1.43 -6.20
CA ALA A 147 15.91 -1.99 -5.15
C ALA A 147 14.54 -1.28 -5.04
N ILE A 148 14.49 0.03 -5.31
CA ILE A 148 13.27 0.85 -5.36
C ILE A 148 12.45 0.49 -6.60
N GLU A 149 13.09 0.34 -7.75
CA GLU A 149 12.43 -0.08 -8.99
C GLU A 149 11.85 -1.49 -8.90
N ALA A 150 12.52 -2.40 -8.18
CA ALA A 150 12.04 -3.77 -7.95
C ALA A 150 10.75 -3.86 -7.11
N ILE A 151 10.44 -2.83 -6.33
CA ILE A 151 9.21 -2.72 -5.53
C ILE A 151 8.22 -1.69 -6.11
N SER A 152 8.49 -1.13 -7.27
CA SER A 152 7.60 -0.19 -7.98
C SER A 152 6.60 -0.97 -8.83
N PRO A 153 5.29 -0.88 -8.55
CA PRO A 153 4.26 -1.65 -9.27
C PRO A 153 4.27 -1.46 -10.79
N ALA A 154 4.65 -0.28 -11.29
CA ALA A 154 4.76 0.00 -12.72
C ALA A 154 5.74 -0.95 -13.43
N ASN A 155 6.86 -1.30 -12.76
CA ASN A 155 7.86 -2.22 -13.29
C ASN A 155 7.43 -3.70 -13.18
N LEU A 156 6.38 -3.98 -12.42
CA LEU A 156 5.84 -5.31 -12.18
C LEU A 156 4.53 -5.55 -12.93
N ALA A 157 4.20 -4.71 -13.92
CA ALA A 157 2.91 -4.74 -14.63
C ALA A 157 2.59 -6.10 -15.27
N ALA A 158 3.60 -6.83 -15.74
CA ALA A 158 3.42 -8.15 -16.33
C ALA A 158 3.01 -9.25 -15.33
N ASN A 159 3.13 -9.01 -14.02
CA ASN A 159 2.85 -10.01 -13.00
C ASN A 159 1.36 -10.11 -12.62
N TYR A 160 0.55 -9.08 -12.96
CA TYR A 160 -0.85 -9.08 -12.57
C TYR A 160 -1.64 -10.20 -13.23
N LYS A 161 -2.39 -10.95 -12.41
CA LYS A 161 -3.35 -11.96 -12.85
C LYS A 161 -4.79 -11.50 -12.66
N ALA A 162 -5.01 -10.57 -11.76
CA ALA A 162 -6.32 -10.01 -11.42
C ALA A 162 -6.60 -8.73 -12.22
N PRO A 163 -7.87 -8.39 -12.49
CA PRO A 163 -8.23 -7.10 -13.03
C PRO A 163 -7.84 -5.97 -12.07
N VAL A 164 -7.37 -4.86 -12.65
CA VAL A 164 -6.92 -3.67 -11.93
C VAL A 164 -7.79 -2.49 -12.32
N LEU A 165 -8.36 -1.80 -11.31
CA LEU A 165 -9.03 -0.53 -11.48
C LEU A 165 -8.14 0.59 -10.93
N LEU A 166 -7.81 1.55 -11.79
CA LEU A 166 -7.07 2.75 -11.44
C LEU A 166 -8.02 3.95 -11.41
N ILE A 167 -8.04 4.66 -10.28
CA ILE A 167 -8.79 5.92 -10.12
C ILE A 167 -7.76 6.98 -9.76
N HIS A 168 -7.59 7.98 -10.63
CA HIS A 168 -6.54 8.99 -10.47
C HIS A 168 -7.06 10.34 -10.95
N GLY A 169 -6.59 11.42 -10.33
CA GLY A 169 -6.85 12.77 -10.81
C GLY A 169 -5.97 13.10 -12.03
N THR A 170 -6.44 13.99 -12.90
CA THR A 170 -5.67 14.42 -14.08
C THR A 170 -4.45 15.25 -13.72
N ASP A 171 -4.45 15.86 -12.54
CA ASP A 171 -3.41 16.78 -12.06
C ASP A 171 -2.62 16.17 -10.86
N ASP A 172 -2.80 14.88 -10.58
CA ASP A 172 -2.17 14.17 -9.47
C ASP A 172 -0.90 13.41 -9.91
#